data_79f0657f7246de70d0eea03f0ed2d917
#
_entry.id   79f0657f7246de70d0eea03f0ed2d917
#
_cell.length_a   1.000
_cell.length_b   1.000
_cell.length_c   1.000
_cell.angle_alpha   90.00
_cell.angle_beta   90.00
_cell.angle_gamma   90.00
#
_symmetry.space_group_name_H-M   'P 1'
#
loop_
_entity.id
_entity.type
_entity.pdbx_description
1 polymer ?
#
loop_
_entity_poly.entity_id
_entity_poly.type
_entity_poly.pdbx_seq_one_letter_code
_entity_poly.pdbx_strand_id
1 'polypeptide(L)'
;MGFTNIDLVKKHILEHELGTVGKENIACRLVGEVPFQLPHMLLVAGSEKVKAKEQNIPVSEAVSFASSDAIQLAHQELIPDTVVVAKDSSLGQIYSENVDYSIHYDDGRLSRIPGGSIPEASTAVIWYLYFRVYAGDADYEIDYGKGQIKRLNSGDIEDGQWVLVDYTVEFALLSDEVVENAIREANQQVLHYIDTSYANSVDQSLVTAETYLAVSVLCNVKAMEAMTQNLASGTGWQAHSISLAWSKMSGVYRSQAYELLDKFRKDPGGLCSPYAAKSTR
;
A
#
# COMPACT_ATOMS: atom_id res chain seq x y z
N MET A 1 -32.54 -8.49 10.14
CA MET A 1 -31.41 -9.20 9.51
C MET A 1 -30.74 -8.20 8.59
N GLY A 2 -29.41 -8.07 8.60
CA GLY A 2 -28.73 -7.11 7.70
C GLY A 2 -28.73 -7.62 6.26
N PHE A 3 -28.55 -6.71 5.31
CA PHE A 3 -28.42 -7.05 3.89
C PHE A 3 -26.97 -7.48 3.56
N THR A 4 -25.95 -6.98 4.28
CA THR A 4 -24.52 -7.33 4.10
C THR A 4 -23.97 -8.18 5.26
N ASN A 5 -22.73 -8.66 5.12
CA ASN A 5 -22.00 -9.41 6.12
C ASN A 5 -20.52 -9.04 6.14
N ILE A 6 -19.76 -9.53 7.14
CA ILE A 6 -18.34 -9.27 7.32
C ILE A 6 -17.52 -9.63 6.08
N ASP A 7 -17.79 -10.81 5.49
CA ASP A 7 -17.01 -11.31 4.36
C ASP A 7 -17.14 -10.40 3.13
N LEU A 8 -18.36 -9.91 2.86
CA LEU A 8 -18.61 -8.97 1.76
C LEU A 8 -17.92 -7.63 1.99
N VAL A 9 -17.97 -7.09 3.23
CA VAL A 9 -17.30 -5.84 3.57
C VAL A 9 -15.78 -5.99 3.47
N LYS A 10 -15.22 -7.07 4.03
CA LYS A 10 -13.78 -7.37 3.93
C LYS A 10 -13.35 -7.57 2.49
N LYS A 11 -14.10 -8.33 1.70
CA LYS A 11 -13.82 -8.56 0.29
C LYS A 11 -13.81 -7.24 -0.48
N HIS A 12 -14.79 -6.37 -0.25
CA HIS A 12 -14.85 -5.06 -0.89
C HIS A 12 -13.62 -4.19 -0.54
N ILE A 13 -13.19 -4.19 0.72
CA ILE A 13 -12.00 -3.48 1.18
C ILE A 13 -10.73 -4.02 0.48
N LEU A 14 -10.61 -5.33 0.33
CA LEU A 14 -9.47 -5.98 -0.32
C LEU A 14 -9.45 -5.73 -1.84
N GLU A 15 -10.59 -5.85 -2.52
CA GLU A 15 -10.70 -5.65 -3.98
C GLU A 15 -10.36 -4.20 -4.40
N HIS A 16 -10.53 -3.23 -3.51
CA HIS A 16 -10.22 -1.82 -3.78
C HIS A 16 -8.88 -1.36 -3.16
N GLU A 17 -7.99 -2.32 -2.81
CA GLU A 17 -6.67 -2.05 -2.23
C GLU A 17 -6.69 -1.09 -1.02
N LEU A 18 -7.80 -1.06 -0.30
CA LEU A 18 -7.94 -0.25 0.92
C LEU A 18 -7.21 -0.87 2.12
N GLY A 19 -6.54 -2.03 1.92
CA GLY A 19 -6.03 -2.87 3.00
C GLY A 19 -4.54 -2.70 3.31
N THR A 20 -3.67 -2.46 2.31
CA THR A 20 -2.22 -2.43 2.52
C THR A 20 -1.55 -1.35 1.68
N VAL A 21 -0.52 -0.71 2.23
CA VAL A 21 0.30 0.26 1.50
C VAL A 21 1.77 -0.05 1.71
N GLY A 22 2.49 -0.32 0.61
CA GLY A 22 3.93 -0.46 0.60
C GLY A 22 4.63 0.87 0.91
N LYS A 23 5.66 0.82 1.74
CA LYS A 23 6.57 1.92 2.04
C LYS A 23 7.97 1.47 1.72
N GLU A 24 8.71 2.29 1.02
CA GLU A 24 10.06 1.94 0.56
C GLU A 24 11.07 2.98 1.04
N ASN A 25 12.30 2.49 1.26
CA ASN A 25 13.47 3.31 1.57
C ASN A 25 13.28 4.25 2.78
N ILE A 26 12.58 3.79 3.81
CA ILE A 26 12.45 4.54 5.06
C ILE A 26 13.78 4.49 5.80
N ALA A 27 14.48 5.63 5.85
CA ALA A 27 15.77 5.73 6.51
C ALA A 27 15.63 5.72 8.02
N CYS A 28 16.38 4.85 8.69
CA CYS A 28 16.48 4.84 10.14
C CYS A 28 17.92 4.60 10.59
N ARG A 29 18.29 5.15 11.74
CA ARG A 29 19.60 4.94 12.35
C ARG A 29 19.45 4.07 13.58
N LEU A 30 20.09 2.90 13.55
CA LEU A 30 19.98 1.93 14.65
C LEU A 30 21.15 2.08 15.61
N VAL A 31 20.88 2.42 16.86
CA VAL A 31 21.88 2.69 17.89
C VAL A 31 21.68 1.74 19.07
N GLY A 32 22.70 0.98 19.42
CA GLY A 32 22.61 -0.03 20.47
C GLY A 32 21.48 -1.01 20.22
N GLU A 33 20.80 -1.43 21.28
CA GLU A 33 19.56 -2.24 21.22
C GLU A 33 18.32 -1.36 21.51
N VAL A 34 18.42 -0.04 21.28
CA VAL A 34 17.30 0.86 21.50
C VAL A 34 16.33 0.77 20.33
N PRO A 35 15.05 0.48 20.56
CA PRO A 35 14.07 0.44 19.48
C PRO A 35 13.94 1.82 18.80
N PHE A 36 14.06 1.83 17.47
CA PHE A 36 13.76 2.99 16.64
C PHE A 36 12.29 2.94 16.22
N GLN A 37 11.57 4.03 16.39
CA GLN A 37 10.17 4.14 15.97
C GLN A 37 10.07 4.45 14.49
N LEU A 38 9.54 3.51 13.70
CA LEU A 38 9.19 3.74 12.31
C LEU A 38 8.00 4.71 12.20
N PRO A 39 7.84 5.42 11.07
CA PRO A 39 6.73 6.36 10.88
C PRO A 39 5.34 5.74 10.95
N HIS A 40 5.24 4.43 10.80
CA HIS A 40 3.97 3.70 10.76
C HIS A 40 3.96 2.58 11.80
N MET A 41 2.77 2.26 12.28
CA MET A 41 2.47 1.12 13.15
C MET A 41 1.66 0.08 12.36
N LEU A 42 1.44 -1.09 12.94
CA LEU A 42 0.67 -2.17 12.33
C LEU A 42 1.24 -2.56 10.96
N LEU A 43 2.48 -3.03 10.99
CA LEU A 43 3.16 -3.53 9.80
C LEU A 43 2.72 -4.95 9.49
N VAL A 44 2.66 -5.30 8.21
CA VAL A 44 2.43 -6.69 7.78
C VAL A 44 3.64 -7.52 8.15
N ALA A 45 3.46 -8.56 8.95
CA ALA A 45 4.55 -9.42 9.38
C ALA A 45 5.23 -10.10 8.18
N GLY A 46 6.57 -10.05 8.12
CA GLY A 46 7.38 -10.63 7.06
C GLY A 46 7.35 -9.84 5.74
N SER A 47 6.78 -8.63 5.71
CA SER A 47 6.83 -7.75 4.54
C SER A 47 8.03 -6.82 4.54
N GLU A 48 8.76 -6.78 5.63
CA GLU A 48 9.91 -5.89 5.75
C GLU A 48 11.13 -6.42 4.99
N LYS A 49 11.89 -5.48 4.46
CA LYS A 49 13.23 -5.67 3.92
C LYS A 49 14.13 -4.59 4.51
N VAL A 50 15.09 -4.99 5.32
CA VAL A 50 16.07 -4.08 5.93
C VAL A 50 17.35 -4.16 5.11
N LYS A 51 17.80 -3.03 4.58
CA LYS A 51 18.92 -2.97 3.67
C LYS A 51 19.82 -1.77 3.94
N ALA A 52 21.10 -1.90 3.64
CA ALA A 52 22.02 -0.78 3.64
C ALA A 52 22.96 -0.88 2.45
N LYS A 53 23.49 0.25 2.01
CA LYS A 53 24.51 0.29 0.97
C LYS A 53 25.76 -0.44 1.46
N GLU A 54 26.15 -1.53 0.77
CA GLU A 54 27.26 -2.36 1.20
C GLU A 54 28.61 -1.64 1.11
N GLN A 55 28.82 -0.89 0.02
CA GLN A 55 30.10 -0.20 -0.22
C GLN A 55 29.91 1.08 -1.05
N ASN A 56 30.92 1.96 -1.01
CA ASN A 56 30.92 3.22 -1.75
C ASN A 56 31.65 3.14 -3.10
N ILE A 57 32.38 2.07 -3.35
CA ILE A 57 33.12 1.84 -4.61
C ILE A 57 32.27 0.88 -5.44
N PRO A 58 31.89 1.22 -6.70
CA PRO A 58 31.13 0.31 -7.54
C PRO A 58 31.85 -1.02 -7.77
N VAL A 59 31.12 -2.11 -7.71
CA VAL A 59 31.60 -3.41 -8.22
C VAL A 59 31.64 -3.32 -9.73
N SER A 60 32.65 -3.95 -10.33
CA SER A 60 32.72 -4.11 -11.79
C SER A 60 32.82 -5.59 -12.16
N GLU A 61 32.02 -6.01 -13.11
CA GLU A 61 32.09 -7.36 -13.66
C GLU A 61 31.94 -7.36 -15.19
N ALA A 62 32.55 -8.35 -15.82
CA ALA A 62 32.43 -8.57 -17.24
C ALA A 62 31.25 -9.51 -17.51
N VAL A 63 30.38 -9.10 -18.39
CA VAL A 63 29.17 -9.86 -18.80
C VAL A 63 29.26 -10.22 -20.29
N SER A 64 28.67 -11.35 -20.66
CA SER A 64 28.64 -11.82 -22.05
C SER A 64 27.18 -11.97 -22.52
N PHE A 65 26.83 -11.29 -23.57
CA PHE A 65 25.51 -11.36 -24.22
C PHE A 65 25.50 -12.46 -25.28
N ALA A 66 25.79 -13.71 -24.87
CA ALA A 66 25.86 -14.86 -25.79
C ALA A 66 24.50 -15.25 -26.39
N SER A 67 23.40 -14.87 -25.74
CA SER A 67 22.02 -15.11 -26.19
C SER A 67 21.14 -13.91 -25.84
N SER A 68 19.84 -14.01 -26.15
CA SER A 68 18.82 -13.04 -25.73
C SER A 68 18.38 -13.21 -24.27
N ASP A 69 18.93 -14.21 -23.57
CA ASP A 69 18.53 -14.52 -22.21
C ASP A 69 19.06 -13.47 -21.22
N ALA A 70 18.34 -13.32 -20.12
CA ALA A 70 18.78 -12.45 -19.04
C ALA A 70 20.06 -13.01 -18.40
N ILE A 71 21.04 -12.15 -18.18
CA ILE A 71 22.28 -12.44 -17.49
C ILE A 71 22.08 -12.16 -16.01
N GLN A 72 22.41 -13.12 -15.15
CA GLN A 72 22.40 -12.94 -13.71
C GLN A 72 23.73 -12.31 -13.28
N LEU A 73 23.67 -11.15 -12.64
CA LEU A 73 24.81 -10.48 -12.02
C LEU A 73 25.19 -11.16 -10.69
N ALA A 74 26.40 -10.90 -10.23
CA ALA A 74 26.91 -11.47 -8.97
C ALA A 74 26.12 -11.02 -7.74
N HIS A 75 25.49 -9.85 -7.81
CA HIS A 75 24.70 -9.29 -6.71
C HIS A 75 23.26 -8.98 -7.15
N GLN A 76 22.38 -9.00 -6.18
CA GLN A 76 20.99 -8.57 -6.26
C GLN A 76 20.84 -7.22 -5.54
N GLU A 77 19.62 -6.68 -5.49
CA GLU A 77 19.31 -5.42 -4.81
C GLU A 77 20.23 -4.27 -5.27
N LEU A 78 20.32 -4.10 -6.57
CA LEU A 78 21.14 -3.05 -7.15
C LEU A 78 20.55 -1.68 -6.83
N ILE A 79 21.44 -0.70 -6.61
CA ILE A 79 20.99 0.66 -6.34
C ILE A 79 20.65 1.33 -7.68
N PRO A 80 19.40 1.79 -7.88
CA PRO A 80 19.00 2.53 -9.07
C PRO A 80 19.92 3.73 -9.33
N ASP A 81 20.09 4.10 -10.60
CA ASP A 81 20.93 5.21 -11.07
C ASP A 81 22.47 5.04 -10.82
N THR A 82 22.88 3.88 -10.29
CA THR A 82 24.33 3.60 -10.10
C THR A 82 24.89 2.64 -11.14
N VAL A 83 24.03 2.06 -11.96
CA VAL A 83 24.41 1.07 -12.97
C VAL A 83 24.92 1.75 -14.22
N VAL A 84 26.13 1.37 -14.64
CA VAL A 84 26.77 1.81 -15.87
C VAL A 84 27.19 0.59 -16.66
N VAL A 85 26.68 0.45 -17.88
CA VAL A 85 27.08 -0.62 -18.81
C VAL A 85 27.90 0.00 -19.93
N ALA A 86 29.09 -0.50 -20.16
CA ALA A 86 29.97 -0.02 -21.23
C ALA A 86 30.57 -1.19 -21.99
N LYS A 87 31.02 -0.89 -23.21
CA LYS A 87 31.66 -1.86 -24.08
C LYS A 87 32.93 -2.51 -23.46
N ASP A 88 33.67 -1.71 -22.75
CA ASP A 88 34.93 -2.12 -22.10
C ASP A 88 35.25 -1.23 -20.88
N SER A 89 36.29 -1.56 -20.15
CA SER A 89 36.70 -0.84 -18.94
C SER A 89 37.21 0.58 -19.18
N SER A 90 37.43 0.98 -20.42
CA SER A 90 37.86 2.35 -20.74
C SER A 90 36.70 3.35 -20.79
N LEU A 91 35.47 2.87 -20.70
CA LEU A 91 34.24 3.67 -20.83
C LEU A 91 34.13 4.41 -22.18
N GLY A 92 34.81 3.93 -23.21
CA GLY A 92 34.83 4.56 -24.53
C GLY A 92 33.45 4.56 -25.22
N GLN A 93 32.59 3.59 -24.91
CA GLN A 93 31.23 3.53 -25.35
C GLN A 93 30.36 3.07 -24.18
N ILE A 94 29.48 3.95 -23.72
CA ILE A 94 28.48 3.67 -22.66
C ILE A 94 27.13 3.38 -23.32
N TYR A 95 26.45 2.35 -22.86
CA TYR A 95 25.14 1.94 -23.31
C TYR A 95 24.04 2.57 -22.45
N SER A 96 22.89 2.79 -23.05
CA SER A 96 21.74 3.46 -22.40
C SER A 96 20.71 2.45 -21.93
N GLU A 97 20.29 2.57 -20.68
CA GLU A 97 19.20 1.79 -20.12
C GLU A 97 17.88 2.08 -20.87
N ASN A 98 17.04 1.04 -21.02
CA ASN A 98 15.79 1.06 -21.77
C ASN A 98 15.91 1.32 -23.28
N VAL A 99 17.14 1.43 -23.81
CA VAL A 99 17.45 1.55 -25.23
C VAL A 99 18.32 0.39 -25.69
N ASP A 100 19.41 0.17 -25.03
CA ASP A 100 20.41 -0.84 -25.35
C ASP A 100 20.28 -2.08 -24.49
N TYR A 101 19.88 -1.90 -23.23
CA TYR A 101 19.66 -2.95 -22.23
C TYR A 101 18.49 -2.60 -21.32
N SER A 102 17.95 -3.62 -20.65
CA SER A 102 17.03 -3.50 -19.52
C SER A 102 17.63 -4.17 -18.29
N ILE A 103 17.34 -3.65 -17.11
CA ILE A 103 17.85 -4.19 -15.86
C ILE A 103 16.70 -4.36 -14.85
N HIS A 104 16.73 -5.48 -14.14
CA HIS A 104 15.89 -5.78 -12.99
C HIS A 104 16.73 -5.56 -11.73
N TYR A 105 16.53 -4.44 -11.06
CA TYR A 105 17.34 -4.00 -9.94
C TYR A 105 17.29 -4.95 -8.74
N ASP A 106 16.10 -5.42 -8.40
CA ASP A 106 15.89 -6.33 -7.25
C ASP A 106 16.58 -7.69 -7.45
N ASP A 107 16.45 -8.25 -8.65
CA ASP A 107 16.98 -9.56 -8.97
C ASP A 107 18.44 -9.52 -9.46
N GLY A 108 18.96 -8.35 -9.83
CA GLY A 108 20.26 -8.21 -10.47
C GLY A 108 20.31 -8.90 -11.84
N ARG A 109 19.26 -8.77 -12.65
CA ARG A 109 19.20 -9.36 -14.00
C ARG A 109 19.33 -8.29 -15.06
N LEU A 110 20.26 -8.54 -16.00
CA LEU A 110 20.56 -7.67 -17.13
C LEU A 110 20.16 -8.37 -18.43
N SER A 111 19.42 -7.70 -19.29
CA SER A 111 19.03 -8.22 -20.60
C SER A 111 19.37 -7.21 -21.70
N ARG A 112 19.91 -7.70 -22.82
CA ARG A 112 20.12 -6.89 -24.03
C ARG A 112 18.78 -6.62 -24.72
N ILE A 113 18.57 -5.39 -25.20
CA ILE A 113 17.42 -5.05 -26.02
C ILE A 113 17.79 -5.31 -27.49
N PRO A 114 17.03 -6.18 -28.21
CA PRO A 114 17.23 -6.39 -29.65
C PRO A 114 17.05 -5.08 -30.42
N GLY A 115 18.03 -4.74 -31.27
CA GLY A 115 18.01 -3.48 -32.02
C GLY A 115 18.71 -2.31 -31.35
N GLY A 116 19.13 -2.46 -30.09
CA GLY A 116 20.02 -1.52 -29.40
C GLY A 116 21.46 -1.62 -29.90
N SER A 117 22.34 -0.78 -29.33
CA SER A 117 23.73 -0.66 -29.75
C SER A 117 24.64 -1.79 -29.25
N ILE A 118 24.18 -2.66 -28.36
CA ILE A 118 24.95 -3.82 -27.87
C ILE A 118 24.88 -4.93 -28.94
N PRO A 119 26.02 -5.32 -29.55
CA PRO A 119 26.01 -6.40 -30.55
C PRO A 119 25.67 -7.74 -29.91
N GLU A 120 25.08 -8.63 -30.69
CA GLU A 120 24.89 -10.01 -30.29
C GLU A 120 26.24 -10.74 -30.15
N ALA A 121 26.31 -11.68 -29.21
CA ALA A 121 27.53 -12.41 -28.88
C ALA A 121 28.73 -11.51 -28.50
N SER A 122 28.46 -10.35 -27.89
CA SER A 122 29.47 -9.42 -27.42
C SER A 122 29.64 -9.50 -25.91
N THR A 123 30.74 -8.92 -25.44
CA THR A 123 31.02 -8.71 -24.01
C THR A 123 30.85 -7.25 -23.66
N ALA A 124 30.47 -6.97 -22.43
CA ALA A 124 30.43 -5.64 -21.85
C ALA A 124 30.98 -5.67 -20.42
N VAL A 125 31.27 -4.52 -19.88
CA VAL A 125 31.61 -4.36 -18.46
C VAL A 125 30.51 -3.54 -17.81
N ILE A 126 30.04 -4.00 -16.67
CA ILE A 126 29.04 -3.32 -15.88
C ILE A 126 29.63 -2.88 -14.54
N TRP A 127 29.31 -1.67 -14.11
CA TRP A 127 29.61 -1.14 -12.79
C TRP A 127 28.29 -0.84 -12.09
N TYR A 128 28.20 -1.18 -10.79
CA TYR A 128 27.02 -0.94 -10.00
C TYR A 128 27.33 -0.91 -8.51
N LEU A 129 26.44 -0.31 -7.75
CA LEU A 129 26.36 -0.43 -6.31
C LEU A 129 25.15 -1.28 -5.95
N TYR A 130 25.18 -1.93 -4.80
CA TYR A 130 24.11 -2.79 -4.34
C TYR A 130 23.86 -2.62 -2.84
N PHE A 131 22.68 -3.00 -2.41
CA PHE A 131 22.33 -3.07 -1.02
C PHE A 131 22.65 -4.45 -0.46
N ARG A 132 23.21 -4.49 0.74
CA ARG A 132 23.20 -5.66 1.58
C ARG A 132 21.84 -5.73 2.26
N VAL A 133 21.18 -6.89 2.20
CA VAL A 133 19.93 -7.17 2.90
C VAL A 133 20.26 -7.91 4.17
N TYR A 134 19.68 -7.43 5.28
CA TYR A 134 19.86 -8.00 6.61
C TYR A 134 18.72 -8.98 6.93
N ALA A 135 19.04 -10.00 7.74
CA ALA A 135 18.10 -11.05 8.10
C ALA A 135 17.36 -10.72 9.41
N GLY A 136 16.04 -10.84 9.38
CA GLY A 136 15.22 -10.78 10.59
C GLY A 136 15.63 -11.83 11.62
N ASP A 137 15.50 -11.54 12.90
CA ASP A 137 15.85 -12.39 14.04
C ASP A 137 17.35 -12.75 14.17
N ALA A 138 18.16 -12.40 13.17
CA ALA A 138 19.63 -12.55 13.20
C ALA A 138 20.33 -11.19 13.35
N ASP A 139 19.97 -10.21 12.54
CA ASP A 139 20.58 -8.88 12.50
C ASP A 139 19.74 -7.83 13.18
N TYR A 140 18.42 -7.97 13.14
CA TYR A 140 17.47 -7.04 13.75
C TYR A 140 16.23 -7.79 14.28
N GLU A 141 15.48 -7.10 15.14
CA GLU A 141 14.16 -7.51 15.63
C GLU A 141 13.16 -6.41 15.34
N ILE A 142 11.94 -6.77 14.93
CA ILE A 142 10.87 -5.84 14.61
C ILE A 142 9.60 -6.16 15.40
N ASP A 143 9.02 -5.13 16.05
CA ASP A 143 7.68 -5.19 16.64
C ASP A 143 6.69 -4.64 15.60
N TYR A 144 6.05 -5.52 14.86
CA TYR A 144 5.12 -5.16 13.78
C TYR A 144 3.94 -4.34 14.30
N GLY A 145 3.43 -4.65 15.49
CA GLY A 145 2.30 -3.95 16.07
C GLY A 145 2.61 -2.51 16.41
N LYS A 146 3.80 -2.27 17.00
CA LYS A 146 4.24 -0.92 17.36
C LYS A 146 4.99 -0.21 16.23
N GLY A 147 5.41 -0.93 15.18
CA GLY A 147 6.26 -0.38 14.12
C GLY A 147 7.63 0.04 14.67
N GLN A 148 8.22 -0.79 15.50
CA GLN A 148 9.52 -0.54 16.12
C GLN A 148 10.55 -1.54 15.61
N ILE A 149 11.73 -1.06 15.27
CA ILE A 149 12.85 -1.89 14.83
C ILE A 149 14.06 -1.62 15.71
N LYS A 150 14.81 -2.64 16.09
CA LYS A 150 16.09 -2.55 16.76
C LYS A 150 17.11 -3.50 16.16
N ARG A 151 18.40 -3.12 16.18
CA ARG A 151 19.48 -4.04 15.83
C ARG A 151 19.73 -5.06 16.94
N LEU A 152 20.29 -6.20 16.58
CA LEU A 152 20.81 -7.17 17.52
C LEU A 152 22.34 -7.02 17.59
N ASN A 153 22.90 -7.08 18.82
CA ASN A 153 24.34 -6.95 19.02
C ASN A 153 25.15 -8.10 18.40
N SER A 154 24.50 -9.25 18.19
CA SER A 154 25.09 -10.42 17.51
C SER A 154 25.01 -10.35 15.99
N GLY A 155 24.25 -9.42 15.43
CA GLY A 155 24.01 -9.30 13.99
C GLY A 155 25.02 -8.40 13.30
N ASP A 156 24.91 -8.34 11.99
CA ASP A 156 25.85 -7.65 11.10
C ASP A 156 25.57 -6.14 10.94
N ILE A 157 24.48 -5.61 11.53
CA ILE A 157 24.20 -4.17 11.54
C ILE A 157 25.12 -3.50 12.57
N GLU A 158 25.99 -2.59 12.10
CA GLU A 158 26.91 -1.85 12.97
C GLU A 158 26.17 -0.87 13.90
N ASP A 159 26.78 -0.55 15.05
CA ASP A 159 26.21 0.43 15.97
C ASP A 159 26.19 1.83 15.34
N GLY A 160 25.02 2.45 15.35
CA GLY A 160 24.80 3.77 14.75
C GLY A 160 24.70 3.76 13.23
N GLN A 161 24.60 2.60 12.61
CA GLN A 161 24.47 2.47 11.16
C GLN A 161 23.12 2.99 10.65
N TRP A 162 23.14 3.65 9.50
CA TRP A 162 21.96 3.98 8.74
C TRP A 162 21.54 2.79 7.88
N VAL A 163 20.28 2.40 8.00
CA VAL A 163 19.63 1.39 7.16
C VAL A 163 18.40 1.97 6.50
N LEU A 164 17.98 1.36 5.40
CA LEU A 164 16.72 1.62 4.73
C LEU A 164 15.79 0.44 5.01
N VAL A 165 14.55 0.74 5.33
CA VAL A 165 13.53 -0.27 5.61
C VAL A 165 12.40 -0.10 4.63
N ASP A 166 12.14 -1.15 3.86
CA ASP A 166 10.92 -1.31 3.08
C ASP A 166 9.95 -2.15 3.90
N TYR A 167 8.67 -1.84 3.90
CA TYR A 167 7.64 -2.61 4.59
C TYR A 167 6.26 -2.28 4.07
N THR A 168 5.32 -3.18 4.30
CA THR A 168 3.91 -2.95 4.04
C THR A 168 3.21 -2.59 5.35
N VAL A 169 2.42 -1.53 5.31
CA VAL A 169 1.55 -1.15 6.43
C VAL A 169 0.21 -1.82 6.22
N GLU A 170 -0.22 -2.61 7.21
CA GLU A 170 -1.63 -2.92 7.32
C GLU A 170 -2.34 -1.62 7.71
N PHE A 171 -3.17 -1.11 6.83
CA PHE A 171 -4.29 -0.33 7.34
C PHE A 171 -5.14 -1.31 8.14
N ALA A 172 -4.89 -1.38 9.45
CA ALA A 172 -5.32 -2.44 10.35
C ALA A 172 -6.59 -3.09 9.83
N LEU A 173 -6.55 -4.36 9.57
CA LEU A 173 -7.76 -5.17 9.50
C LEU A 173 -8.51 -4.80 10.77
N LEU A 174 -9.51 -3.94 10.60
CA LEU A 174 -10.37 -3.53 11.69
C LEU A 174 -10.84 -4.83 12.32
N SER A 175 -10.72 -4.95 13.62
CA SER A 175 -11.13 -6.19 14.29
C SER A 175 -12.54 -6.56 13.83
N ASP A 176 -12.86 -7.82 13.75
CA ASP A 176 -14.17 -8.29 13.33
C ASP A 176 -15.29 -7.56 14.09
N GLU A 177 -15.05 -7.27 15.37
CA GLU A 177 -15.96 -6.50 16.20
C GLU A 177 -16.21 -5.07 15.66
N VAL A 178 -15.17 -4.37 15.19
CA VAL A 178 -15.32 -3.02 14.61
C VAL A 178 -16.07 -3.09 13.28
N VAL A 179 -15.80 -4.11 12.45
CA VAL A 179 -16.50 -4.34 11.18
C VAL A 179 -17.99 -4.66 11.46
N GLU A 180 -18.28 -5.53 12.43
CA GLU A 180 -19.66 -5.84 12.83
C GLU A 180 -20.40 -4.62 13.36
N ASN A 181 -19.75 -3.77 14.14
CA ASN A 181 -20.34 -2.53 14.62
C ASN A 181 -20.68 -1.59 13.45
N ALA A 182 -19.77 -1.45 12.48
CA ALA A 182 -20.00 -0.65 11.28
C ALA A 182 -21.17 -1.20 10.44
N ILE A 183 -21.28 -2.53 10.30
CA ILE A 183 -22.40 -3.18 9.61
C ILE A 183 -23.71 -2.91 10.36
N ARG A 184 -23.73 -3.03 11.69
CA ARG A 184 -24.93 -2.74 12.49
C ARG A 184 -25.40 -1.29 12.33
N GLU A 185 -24.46 -0.35 12.34
CA GLU A 185 -24.76 1.07 12.12
C GLU A 185 -25.29 1.31 10.70
N ALA A 186 -24.64 0.73 9.68
CA ALA A 186 -25.08 0.81 8.29
C ALA A 186 -26.50 0.25 8.11
N ASN A 187 -26.78 -0.92 8.69
CA ASN A 187 -28.11 -1.53 8.65
C ASN A 187 -29.19 -0.62 9.24
N GLN A 188 -28.92 0.00 10.38
CA GLN A 188 -29.86 0.96 10.98
C GLN A 188 -30.12 2.16 10.06
N GLN A 189 -29.07 2.69 9.41
CA GLN A 189 -29.21 3.79 8.46
C GLN A 189 -30.06 3.37 7.25
N VAL A 190 -29.81 2.18 6.68
CA VAL A 190 -30.62 1.64 5.56
C VAL A 190 -32.07 1.48 5.95
N LEU A 191 -32.35 0.78 7.05
CA LEU A 191 -33.76 0.53 7.52
C LEU A 191 -34.49 1.82 7.87
N HIS A 192 -33.76 2.86 8.31
CA HIS A 192 -34.39 4.16 8.55
C HIS A 192 -34.75 4.88 7.23
N TYR A 193 -33.99 4.68 6.18
CA TYR A 193 -34.12 5.37 4.90
C TYR A 193 -35.16 4.73 3.97
N ILE A 194 -35.18 3.39 3.90
CA ILE A 194 -36.05 2.64 2.98
C ILE A 194 -37.48 2.46 3.51
N ASP A 195 -38.43 2.19 2.62
CA ASP A 195 -39.78 1.76 3.00
C ASP A 195 -39.77 0.40 3.69
N THR A 196 -40.62 0.20 4.68
CA THR A 196 -40.69 -1.03 5.49
C THR A 196 -40.98 -2.28 4.67
N SER A 197 -41.62 -2.15 3.51
CA SER A 197 -41.91 -3.25 2.58
C SER A 197 -40.64 -3.89 2.03
N TYR A 198 -39.50 -3.15 2.01
CA TYR A 198 -38.20 -3.63 1.54
C TYR A 198 -37.30 -4.16 2.65
N ALA A 199 -37.70 -4.12 3.91
CA ALA A 199 -36.85 -4.52 5.04
C ALA A 199 -36.35 -5.98 4.99
N ASN A 200 -36.99 -6.85 4.23
CA ASN A 200 -36.62 -8.25 4.02
C ASN A 200 -36.34 -8.55 2.54
N SER A 201 -36.06 -7.53 1.72
CA SER A 201 -35.74 -7.69 0.31
C SER A 201 -34.38 -8.34 0.14
N VAL A 202 -34.22 -9.13 -0.93
CA VAL A 202 -32.94 -9.72 -1.37
C VAL A 202 -32.34 -8.98 -2.55
N ASP A 203 -32.78 -7.75 -2.82
CA ASP A 203 -32.26 -6.94 -3.92
C ASP A 203 -30.77 -6.63 -3.71
N GLN A 204 -29.95 -6.94 -4.70
CA GLN A 204 -28.49 -6.76 -4.66
C GLN A 204 -28.09 -5.30 -4.44
N SER A 205 -28.93 -4.33 -4.84
CA SER A 205 -28.64 -2.92 -4.59
C SER A 205 -28.71 -2.55 -3.11
N LEU A 206 -29.57 -3.21 -2.32
CA LEU A 206 -29.60 -3.03 -0.87
C LEU A 206 -28.37 -3.61 -0.21
N VAL A 207 -27.93 -4.80 -0.68
CA VAL A 207 -26.67 -5.42 -0.21
C VAL A 207 -25.48 -4.51 -0.46
N THR A 208 -25.38 -4.00 -1.69
CA THR A 208 -24.28 -3.10 -2.09
C THR A 208 -24.33 -1.78 -1.33
N ALA A 209 -25.50 -1.20 -1.17
CA ALA A 209 -25.68 0.06 -0.44
C ALA A 209 -25.30 -0.07 1.04
N GLU A 210 -25.73 -1.14 1.72
CA GLU A 210 -25.34 -1.40 3.10
C GLU A 210 -23.84 -1.65 3.24
N THR A 211 -23.25 -2.38 2.28
CA THR A 211 -21.79 -2.59 2.23
C THR A 211 -21.05 -1.25 2.10
N TYR A 212 -21.48 -0.37 1.20
CA TYR A 212 -20.86 0.96 1.03
C TYR A 212 -21.04 1.85 2.27
N LEU A 213 -22.18 1.80 2.95
CA LEU A 213 -22.37 2.52 4.20
C LEU A 213 -21.44 1.97 5.30
N ALA A 214 -21.30 0.65 5.43
CA ALA A 214 -20.38 0.05 6.37
C ALA A 214 -18.92 0.48 6.07
N VAL A 215 -18.49 0.42 4.81
CA VAL A 215 -17.17 0.92 4.39
C VAL A 215 -17.01 2.41 4.69
N SER A 216 -18.05 3.23 4.48
CA SER A 216 -18.02 4.66 4.83
C SER A 216 -17.77 4.88 6.33
N VAL A 217 -18.43 4.12 7.20
CA VAL A 217 -18.20 4.16 8.66
C VAL A 217 -16.77 3.77 9.00
N LEU A 218 -16.25 2.68 8.40
CA LEU A 218 -14.88 2.22 8.59
C LEU A 218 -13.84 3.25 8.13
N CYS A 219 -14.07 3.94 7.01
CA CYS A 219 -13.23 5.04 6.55
C CYS A 219 -13.18 6.20 7.57
N ASN A 220 -14.30 6.51 8.25
CA ASN A 220 -14.30 7.53 9.30
C ASN A 220 -13.50 7.08 10.53
N VAL A 221 -13.61 5.80 10.93
CA VAL A 221 -12.77 5.25 12.01
C VAL A 221 -11.30 5.40 11.66
N LYS A 222 -10.90 5.06 10.43
CA LYS A 222 -9.53 5.24 9.96
C LYS A 222 -9.07 6.69 9.91
N ALA A 223 -9.95 7.62 9.53
CA ALA A 223 -9.66 9.04 9.56
C ALA A 223 -9.35 9.52 11.00
N MET A 224 -10.12 9.05 11.98
CA MET A 224 -9.91 9.37 13.40
C MET A 224 -8.64 8.73 13.95
N GLU A 225 -8.36 7.46 13.64
CA GLU A 225 -7.10 6.79 14.02
C GLU A 225 -5.88 7.54 13.48
N ALA A 226 -5.89 7.93 12.19
CA ALA A 226 -4.83 8.72 11.58
C ALA A 226 -4.63 10.07 12.31
N MET A 227 -5.67 10.72 12.79
CA MET A 227 -5.56 11.95 13.59
C MET A 227 -4.95 11.70 14.98
N THR A 228 -5.36 10.63 15.66
CA THR A 228 -4.89 10.33 17.03
C THR A 228 -3.44 9.86 17.05
N GLN A 229 -3.01 9.05 16.10
CA GLN A 229 -1.63 8.59 15.96
C GLN A 229 -0.65 9.76 15.78
N ASN A 230 -1.07 10.85 15.18
CA ASN A 230 -0.23 12.01 14.91
C ASN A 230 -0.06 12.98 16.08
N LEU A 231 -1.03 13.01 16.97
CA LEU A 231 -0.87 13.74 18.24
C LEU A 231 0.25 13.14 19.08
N ALA A 232 0.54 11.84 18.90
CA ALA A 232 1.60 11.14 19.62
C ALA A 232 3.00 11.25 18.96
N SER A 233 3.08 11.46 17.63
CA SER A 233 4.36 11.40 16.88
C SER A 233 4.92 12.73 16.37
N GLY A 234 4.22 13.85 16.56
CA GLY A 234 4.69 15.19 16.19
C GLY A 234 4.79 15.50 14.69
N THR A 235 4.33 14.60 13.81
CA THR A 235 4.40 14.74 12.34
C THR A 235 3.09 15.28 11.74
N GLY A 236 2.64 16.43 12.17
CA GLY A 236 1.30 16.96 11.93
C GLY A 236 0.81 17.11 10.48
N TRP A 237 1.68 17.26 9.49
CA TRP A 237 1.26 17.53 8.09
C TRP A 237 0.84 16.29 7.31
N GLN A 238 1.60 15.20 7.39
CA GLN A 238 1.30 13.97 6.64
C GLN A 238 0.03 13.30 7.12
N ALA A 239 -0.22 13.34 8.38
CA ALA A 239 -1.40 12.76 8.98
C ALA A 239 -2.68 13.50 8.73
N HIS A 240 -2.63 14.80 8.66
CA HIS A 240 -3.78 15.59 8.24
C HIS A 240 -4.19 15.24 6.80
N SER A 241 -3.23 15.04 5.90
CA SER A 241 -3.51 14.63 4.51
C SER A 241 -4.12 13.23 4.43
N ILE A 242 -3.63 12.26 5.22
CA ILE A 242 -4.16 10.89 5.28
C ILE A 242 -5.58 10.89 5.86
N SER A 243 -5.80 11.55 6.99
CA SER A 243 -7.13 11.67 7.60
C SER A 243 -8.13 12.32 6.63
N LEU A 244 -7.72 13.37 5.92
CA LEU A 244 -8.56 14.03 4.92
C LEU A 244 -8.88 13.11 3.74
N ALA A 245 -7.93 12.27 3.29
CA ALA A 245 -8.17 11.29 2.24
C ALA A 245 -9.23 10.27 2.66
N TRP A 246 -9.11 9.71 3.86
CA TRP A 246 -10.11 8.79 4.42
C TRP A 246 -11.48 9.42 4.58
N SER A 247 -11.55 10.67 5.06
CA SER A 247 -12.81 11.41 5.17
C SER A 247 -13.48 11.67 3.83
N LYS A 248 -12.70 11.97 2.78
CA LYS A 248 -13.21 12.11 1.41
C LYS A 248 -13.76 10.78 0.89
N MET A 249 -13.04 9.67 1.09
CA MET A 249 -13.50 8.34 0.69
C MET A 249 -14.80 7.96 1.39
N SER A 250 -14.91 8.21 2.70
CA SER A 250 -16.16 8.04 3.44
C SER A 250 -17.32 8.78 2.77
N GLY A 251 -17.11 10.05 2.39
CA GLY A 251 -18.10 10.85 1.69
C GLY A 251 -18.53 10.25 0.34
N VAL A 252 -17.59 9.75 -0.44
CA VAL A 252 -17.87 9.09 -1.73
C VAL A 252 -18.70 7.84 -1.56
N TYR A 253 -18.30 6.91 -0.68
CA TYR A 253 -19.07 5.68 -0.43
C TYR A 253 -20.47 5.98 0.11
N ARG A 254 -20.57 6.95 1.00
CA ARG A 254 -21.87 7.38 1.53
C ARG A 254 -22.80 7.92 0.42
N SER A 255 -22.28 8.74 -0.47
CA SER A 255 -23.05 9.28 -1.60
C SER A 255 -23.53 8.17 -2.53
N GLN A 256 -22.63 7.26 -2.92
CA GLN A 256 -22.97 6.11 -3.77
C GLN A 256 -24.01 5.18 -3.12
N ALA A 257 -23.91 4.96 -1.81
CA ALA A 257 -24.90 4.17 -1.08
C ALA A 257 -26.28 4.80 -1.16
N TYR A 258 -26.40 6.09 -0.90
CA TYR A 258 -27.71 6.76 -0.96
C TYR A 258 -28.29 6.84 -2.36
N GLU A 259 -27.45 6.95 -3.40
CA GLU A 259 -27.89 6.81 -4.80
C GLU A 259 -28.58 5.47 -5.07
N LEU A 260 -28.00 4.37 -4.55
CA LEU A 260 -28.58 3.04 -4.67
C LEU A 260 -29.88 2.88 -3.86
N LEU A 261 -29.98 3.56 -2.72
CA LEU A 261 -31.15 3.50 -1.82
C LEU A 261 -32.34 4.35 -2.29
N ASP A 262 -32.12 5.35 -3.15
CA ASP A 262 -33.16 6.30 -3.54
C ASP A 262 -34.42 5.63 -4.14
N LYS A 263 -34.24 4.52 -4.88
CA LYS A 263 -35.34 3.75 -5.45
C LYS A 263 -36.19 2.99 -4.41
N PHE A 264 -35.70 2.84 -3.18
CA PHE A 264 -36.38 2.16 -2.07
C PHE A 264 -36.82 3.12 -0.99
N ARG A 265 -36.67 4.42 -1.21
CA ARG A 265 -36.93 5.45 -0.22
C ARG A 265 -38.37 5.43 0.26
N LYS A 266 -38.55 5.65 1.56
CA LYS A 266 -39.88 5.98 2.11
C LYS A 266 -40.46 7.19 1.39
N ASP A 267 -41.65 7.07 0.83
CA ASP A 267 -42.36 8.26 0.43
C ASP A 267 -42.50 9.18 1.66
N PRO A 268 -42.02 10.42 1.60
CA PRO A 268 -42.31 11.38 2.64
C PRO A 268 -43.82 11.60 2.56
N GLY A 269 -44.57 10.82 3.38
CA GLY A 269 -46.03 10.70 3.36
C GLY A 269 -46.68 11.93 2.79
N GLY A 270 -47.33 11.79 1.65
CA GLY A 270 -47.67 12.88 0.76
C GLY A 270 -48.26 14.04 1.54
N LEU A 271 -47.56 15.16 1.47
CA LEU A 271 -48.27 16.44 1.57
C LEU A 271 -49.19 16.43 0.35
N CYS A 272 -50.43 15.90 0.57
CA CYS A 272 -51.51 16.13 -0.35
C CYS A 272 -51.53 17.63 -0.58
N SER A 273 -51.14 18.06 -1.76
CA SER A 273 -51.33 19.43 -2.16
C SER A 273 -52.79 19.74 -1.95
N PRO A 274 -53.18 20.70 -1.09
CA PRO A 274 -54.58 21.01 -0.84
C PRO A 274 -55.27 21.64 -2.05
N TYR A 275 -54.63 21.66 -3.21
CA TYR A 275 -55.10 22.28 -4.45
C TYR A 275 -55.55 21.30 -5.54
N ALA A 276 -55.74 20.02 -5.26
CA ALA A 276 -56.42 19.13 -6.21
C ALA A 276 -57.92 19.01 -5.93
N ALA A 277 -58.59 20.11 -5.64
CA ALA A 277 -60.03 20.19 -5.75
C ALA A 277 -60.37 20.29 -7.24
N LYS A 278 -60.70 19.14 -7.86
CA LYS A 278 -61.31 19.12 -9.19
C LYS A 278 -62.61 19.92 -9.14
N SER A 279 -62.61 21.05 -9.83
CA SER A 279 -63.85 21.69 -10.30
C SER A 279 -64.51 20.73 -11.31
N THR A 280 -65.49 19.99 -10.88
CA THR A 280 -66.48 19.36 -11.77
C THR A 280 -67.51 20.40 -12.14
N ARG A 281 -67.47 20.82 -13.38
CA ARG A 281 -68.62 21.29 -14.13
C ARG A 281 -68.64 20.61 -15.46
#